data_ebe190d7d43ef7df6c65ecd6777dcfa4
#
_entry.id   ebe190d7d43ef7df6c65ecd6777dcfa4
#
_cell.length_a   1.000
_cell.length_b   1.000
_cell.length_c   1.000
_cell.angle_alpha   90.00
_cell.angle_beta   90.00
_cell.angle_gamma   90.00
#
_symmetry.space_group_name_H-M   'P 1'
#
loop_
_entity.id
_entity.type
_entity.pdbx_description
1 polymer ?
#
loop_
_entity_poly.entity_id
_entity_poly.type
_entity_poly.pdbx_seq_one_letter_code
_entity_poly.pdbx_strand_id
1 'polypeptide(L)'
;MRGRNREAERAAPKRLEAFGLQAMSASEVRGTDAGRMTFAFTDAQPDWPSFLYEVVPQLEREGWRVEVEDSFRHSVVDGGGEWSAELQEAGGWWFSLDLGIEVDGERAPPLPVLTSLLGRLRDMGRRGELDGVAHNGVVFGKLPDGRHLALPLERTKAILTTLVELYDPATVTAGGKLGISAGELASLAAVETATQLRWLSGDRLRALAERLARFSGIDQVTPPAGLKTELRPY
;
A
#
# COMPACT_ATOMS: atom_id res chain seq x y z
N MET A 1 -12.97 34.94 25.70
CA MET A 1 -13.62 33.74 26.26
C MET A 1 -14.80 33.38 25.36
N ARG A 2 -14.73 32.29 24.57
CA ARG A 2 -15.90 31.77 23.88
C ARG A 2 -16.83 31.12 24.88
N GLY A 3 -18.09 31.54 24.93
CA GLY A 3 -19.09 30.98 25.82
C GLY A 3 -19.25 29.47 25.63
N ARG A 4 -19.40 28.73 26.71
CA ARG A 4 -19.63 27.28 26.73
C ARG A 4 -20.92 26.95 26.00
N ASN A 5 -20.84 26.17 24.90
CA ASN A 5 -22.01 25.75 24.15
C ASN A 5 -22.57 24.42 24.70
N ARG A 6 -23.53 24.55 25.66
CA ARG A 6 -24.12 23.40 26.34
C ARG A 6 -24.92 22.46 25.43
N GLU A 7 -25.41 22.96 24.34
CA GLU A 7 -26.16 22.14 23.34
C GLU A 7 -25.21 21.25 22.56
N ALA A 8 -24.09 21.81 22.06
CA ALA A 8 -23.05 21.04 21.40
C ALA A 8 -22.42 19.99 22.35
N GLU A 9 -22.20 20.34 23.60
CA GLU A 9 -21.67 19.41 24.63
C GLU A 9 -22.62 18.21 24.88
N ARG A 10 -23.95 18.42 24.81
CA ARG A 10 -24.94 17.34 24.97
C ARG A 10 -25.07 16.49 23.72
N ALA A 11 -24.81 17.06 22.54
CA ALA A 11 -24.88 16.33 21.27
C ALA A 11 -23.61 15.49 21.02
N ALA A 12 -22.47 15.91 21.56
CA ALA A 12 -21.17 15.29 21.34
C ALA A 12 -21.11 13.77 21.65
N PRO A 13 -21.62 13.28 22.80
CA PRO A 13 -21.64 11.85 23.08
C PRO A 13 -22.37 11.02 22.01
N LYS A 14 -23.57 11.46 21.64
CA LYS A 14 -24.39 10.79 20.64
C LYS A 14 -23.70 10.76 19.27
N ARG A 15 -22.93 11.81 18.96
CA ARG A 15 -22.18 11.86 17.70
C ARG A 15 -21.05 10.83 17.72
N LEU A 16 -20.32 10.66 18.81
CA LEU A 16 -19.29 9.65 18.96
C LEU A 16 -19.86 8.22 18.99
N GLU A 17 -21.00 8.04 19.63
CA GLU A 17 -21.73 6.75 19.64
C GLU A 17 -22.12 6.31 18.22
N ALA A 18 -22.48 7.25 17.34
CA ALA A 18 -22.80 6.95 15.95
C ALA A 18 -21.61 6.39 15.16
N PHE A 19 -20.39 6.56 15.65
CA PHE A 19 -19.18 5.98 15.09
C PHE A 19 -18.68 4.72 15.85
N GLY A 20 -19.53 4.12 16.67
CA GLY A 20 -19.21 2.89 17.39
C GLY A 20 -18.42 3.08 18.69
N LEU A 21 -18.30 4.33 19.16
CA LEU A 21 -17.68 4.62 20.45
C LEU A 21 -18.73 4.60 21.55
N GLN A 22 -18.42 4.04 22.70
CA GLN A 22 -19.28 4.08 23.89
C GLN A 22 -18.62 4.83 25.04
N ALA A 23 -19.41 5.58 25.78
CA ALA A 23 -18.94 6.25 26.99
C ALA A 23 -18.55 5.20 28.05
N MET A 24 -17.34 5.32 28.56
CA MET A 24 -16.85 4.49 29.65
C MET A 24 -17.37 5.01 30.99
N SER A 25 -17.69 4.08 31.91
CA SER A 25 -18.02 4.45 33.27
C SER A 25 -16.78 4.93 34.03
N ALA A 26 -16.96 5.78 35.03
CA ALA A 26 -15.84 6.29 35.83
C ALA A 26 -15.02 5.19 36.53
N SER A 27 -15.61 4.00 36.76
CA SER A 27 -14.92 2.84 37.32
C SER A 27 -14.01 2.10 36.34
N GLU A 28 -14.21 2.29 35.05
CA GLU A 28 -13.42 1.65 33.96
C GLU A 28 -12.23 2.51 33.55
N VAL A 29 -12.28 3.81 33.82
CA VAL A 29 -11.21 4.75 33.50
C VAL A 29 -10.12 4.69 34.55
N ARG A 30 -8.91 4.29 34.16
CA ARG A 30 -7.73 4.28 35.04
C ARG A 30 -6.88 5.53 34.77
N GLY A 31 -6.49 6.26 35.80
CA GLY A 31 -5.53 7.37 35.69
C GLY A 31 -6.12 8.75 35.94
N THR A 32 -5.46 9.79 35.48
CA THR A 32 -5.73 11.21 35.73
C THR A 32 -6.97 11.78 35.03
N ASP A 33 -7.65 10.97 34.21
CA ASP A 33 -8.83 11.40 33.45
C ASP A 33 -10.15 11.29 34.18
N ALA A 34 -10.10 11.05 35.51
CA ALA A 34 -11.27 11.10 36.39
C ALA A 34 -11.90 12.49 36.32
N GLY A 35 -13.02 12.62 35.60
CA GLY A 35 -13.73 13.89 35.39
C GLY A 35 -13.87 14.31 33.92
N ARG A 36 -13.21 13.61 33.01
CA ARG A 36 -13.44 13.73 31.54
C ARG A 36 -14.36 12.62 31.07
N MET A 37 -15.17 12.90 30.04
CA MET A 37 -15.92 11.86 29.38
C MET A 37 -14.94 11.06 28.53
N THR A 38 -14.80 9.77 28.83
CA THR A 38 -13.92 8.85 28.12
C THR A 38 -14.77 7.92 27.27
N PHE A 39 -14.33 7.66 26.04
CA PHE A 39 -15.00 6.79 25.09
C PHE A 39 -14.06 5.67 24.66
N ALA A 40 -14.60 4.50 24.44
CA ALA A 40 -13.88 3.37 23.86
C ALA A 40 -14.73 2.75 22.75
N PHE A 41 -14.10 2.08 21.81
CA PHE A 41 -14.81 1.24 20.86
C PHE A 41 -15.42 0.03 21.58
N THR A 42 -16.61 -0.35 21.17
CA THR A 42 -17.27 -1.57 21.63
C THR A 42 -16.67 -2.83 21.07
N ASP A 43 -15.99 -2.73 19.94
CA ASP A 43 -15.33 -3.84 19.30
C ASP A 43 -14.01 -4.20 19.97
N ALA A 44 -13.75 -5.49 20.12
CA ALA A 44 -12.49 -6.00 20.67
C ALA A 44 -11.27 -5.67 19.78
N GLN A 45 -11.49 -5.41 18.50
CA GLN A 45 -10.47 -5.01 17.51
C GLN A 45 -10.99 -3.81 16.70
N PRO A 46 -10.95 -2.60 17.26
CA PRO A 46 -11.41 -1.41 16.57
C PRO A 46 -10.54 -1.11 15.35
N ASP A 47 -11.18 -0.72 14.26
CA ASP A 47 -10.50 -0.28 13.05
C ASP A 47 -10.04 1.18 13.20
N TRP A 48 -8.99 1.38 13.98
CA TRP A 48 -8.41 2.69 14.22
C TRP A 48 -7.94 3.39 12.94
N PRO A 49 -7.31 2.70 11.96
CA PRO A 49 -6.93 3.35 10.72
C PRO A 49 -8.09 3.98 9.98
N SER A 50 -9.19 3.25 9.80
CA SER A 50 -10.41 3.80 9.15
C SER A 50 -10.99 4.96 9.95
N PHE A 51 -11.05 4.84 11.28
CA PHE A 51 -11.55 5.92 12.13
C PHE A 51 -10.73 7.20 11.98
N LEU A 52 -9.42 7.11 12.06
CA LEU A 52 -8.54 8.28 11.91
C LEU A 52 -8.59 8.90 10.51
N TYR A 53 -8.68 8.06 9.50
CA TYR A 53 -8.65 8.53 8.11
C TYR A 53 -9.98 9.14 7.66
N GLU A 54 -11.09 8.60 8.11
CA GLU A 54 -12.43 8.99 7.64
C GLU A 54 -13.19 9.86 8.65
N VAL A 55 -13.23 9.40 9.91
CA VAL A 55 -14.09 10.02 10.92
C VAL A 55 -13.47 11.27 11.52
N VAL A 56 -12.17 11.27 11.81
CA VAL A 56 -11.50 12.44 12.37
C VAL A 56 -11.61 13.66 11.45
N PRO A 57 -11.32 13.58 10.13
CA PRO A 57 -11.52 14.73 9.23
C PRO A 57 -12.97 15.19 9.13
N GLN A 58 -13.94 14.27 9.30
CA GLN A 58 -15.35 14.65 9.35
C GLN A 58 -15.69 15.43 10.62
N LEU A 59 -15.22 14.97 11.77
CA LEU A 59 -15.39 15.67 13.04
C LEU A 59 -14.74 17.07 13.01
N GLU A 60 -13.55 17.19 12.42
CA GLU A 60 -12.88 18.49 12.29
C GLU A 60 -13.67 19.46 11.40
N ARG A 61 -14.25 19.00 10.30
CA ARG A 61 -15.17 19.81 9.47
C ARG A 61 -16.43 20.23 10.22
N GLU A 62 -16.88 19.44 11.17
CA GLU A 62 -17.99 19.75 12.08
C GLU A 62 -17.58 20.73 13.21
N GLY A 63 -16.30 21.11 13.27
CA GLY A 63 -15.75 22.07 14.23
C GLY A 63 -15.16 21.45 15.50
N TRP A 64 -14.95 20.13 15.51
CA TRP A 64 -14.22 19.46 16.57
C TRP A 64 -12.73 19.76 16.47
N ARG A 65 -12.07 19.82 17.61
CA ARG A 65 -10.62 19.80 17.68
C ARG A 65 -10.18 18.43 18.16
N VAL A 66 -9.52 17.69 17.29
CA VAL A 66 -8.98 16.38 17.59
C VAL A 66 -7.48 16.50 17.79
N GLU A 67 -6.98 15.99 18.89
CA GLU A 67 -5.56 15.92 19.20
C GLU A 67 -5.20 14.43 19.34
N VAL A 68 -4.22 13.99 18.58
CA VAL A 68 -3.69 12.62 18.63
C VAL A 68 -2.38 12.67 19.38
N GLU A 69 -2.25 11.91 20.45
CA GLU A 69 -1.00 11.83 21.22
C GLU A 69 0.08 11.10 20.43
N ASP A 70 1.33 11.53 20.58
CA ASP A 70 2.50 10.91 19.93
C ASP A 70 2.68 9.42 20.30
N SER A 71 2.18 9.03 21.46
CA SER A 71 2.17 7.64 21.93
C SER A 71 1.17 6.74 21.21
N PHE A 72 0.27 7.31 20.41
CA PHE A 72 -0.78 6.57 19.73
C PHE A 72 -0.24 5.79 18.52
N ARG A 73 -0.32 4.47 18.59
CA ARG A 73 0.37 3.55 17.65
C ARG A 73 -0.34 3.35 16.32
N HIS A 74 -1.49 3.98 16.09
CA HIS A 74 -2.32 3.77 14.89
C HIS A 74 -2.38 5.00 13.98
N SER A 75 -1.35 5.87 14.04
CA SER A 75 -1.30 7.02 13.12
C SER A 75 -1.39 6.57 11.66
N VAL A 76 -2.14 7.32 10.88
CA VAL A 76 -2.37 7.03 9.47
C VAL A 76 -1.70 8.11 8.64
N VAL A 77 -0.99 7.67 7.60
CA VAL A 77 -0.36 8.54 6.62
C VAL A 77 -0.96 8.29 5.24
N ASP A 78 -1.12 9.35 4.45
CA ASP A 78 -1.72 9.24 3.12
C ASP A 78 -0.73 8.65 2.12
N GLY A 79 -1.11 7.54 1.51
CA GLY A 79 -0.38 6.86 0.44
C GLY A 79 -0.88 7.22 -0.97
N GLY A 80 -1.72 8.24 -1.10
CA GLY A 80 -2.18 8.77 -2.39
C GLY A 80 -1.12 9.59 -3.13
N GLY A 81 0.02 9.90 -2.50
CA GLY A 81 1.11 10.67 -3.05
C GLY A 81 1.77 10.08 -4.30
N GLU A 82 2.88 10.71 -4.71
CA GLU A 82 3.64 10.28 -5.88
C GLU A 82 4.35 8.94 -5.61
N TRP A 83 4.14 7.98 -6.50
CA TRP A 83 4.84 6.71 -6.47
C TRP A 83 6.04 6.77 -7.39
N SER A 84 7.15 6.24 -6.92
CA SER A 84 8.41 6.19 -7.66
C SER A 84 8.93 4.77 -7.78
N ALA A 85 9.66 4.51 -8.87
CA ALA A 85 10.36 3.26 -9.09
C ALA A 85 11.80 3.53 -9.52
N GLU A 86 12.70 2.71 -9.04
CA GLU A 86 14.09 2.70 -9.43
C GLU A 86 14.49 1.28 -9.82
N LEU A 87 15.08 1.13 -10.99
CA LEU A 87 15.52 -0.14 -11.52
C LEU A 87 17.04 -0.14 -11.67
N GLN A 88 17.71 -1.10 -11.05
CA GLN A 88 19.17 -1.23 -11.05
C GLN A 88 19.59 -2.64 -11.48
N GLU A 89 20.74 -2.77 -12.15
CA GLU A 89 21.36 -4.07 -12.41
C GLU A 89 21.90 -4.67 -11.12
N ALA A 90 21.54 -5.92 -10.84
CA ALA A 90 21.98 -6.64 -9.65
C ALA A 90 23.04 -7.72 -9.95
N GLY A 91 23.45 -7.81 -11.23
CA GLY A 91 24.44 -8.77 -11.72
C GLY A 91 23.84 -9.95 -12.48
N GLY A 92 24.52 -10.38 -13.53
CA GLY A 92 24.03 -11.42 -14.44
C GLY A 92 22.76 -11.00 -15.17
N TRP A 93 21.70 -11.80 -15.05
CA TRP A 93 20.37 -11.55 -15.63
C TRP A 93 19.35 -11.05 -14.61
N TRP A 94 19.82 -10.53 -13.45
CA TRP A 94 18.97 -10.04 -12.37
C TRP A 94 19.01 -8.53 -12.26
N PHE A 95 17.87 -7.99 -11.91
CA PHE A 95 17.64 -6.56 -11.67
C PHE A 95 16.99 -6.39 -10.30
N SER A 96 17.21 -5.24 -9.70
CA SER A 96 16.62 -4.84 -8.42
C SER A 96 15.62 -3.73 -8.66
N LEU A 97 14.35 -3.97 -8.35
CA LEU A 97 13.28 -2.98 -8.37
C LEU A 97 13.08 -2.44 -6.96
N ASP A 98 13.25 -1.14 -6.83
CA ASP A 98 12.98 -0.38 -5.60
C ASP A 98 11.76 0.49 -5.82
N LEU A 99 10.67 0.19 -5.13
CA LEU A 99 9.45 1.00 -5.13
C LEU A 99 9.49 1.99 -3.98
N GLY A 100 9.04 3.20 -4.21
CA GLY A 100 8.92 4.25 -3.22
C GLY A 100 7.58 4.97 -3.31
N ILE A 101 7.10 5.45 -2.19
CA ILE A 101 5.95 6.32 -2.10
C ILE A 101 6.32 7.54 -1.28
N GLU A 102 5.90 8.71 -1.71
CA GLU A 102 6.09 9.93 -0.93
C GLU A 102 5.04 10.02 0.17
N VAL A 103 5.52 10.11 1.41
CA VAL A 103 4.72 10.22 2.64
C VAL A 103 5.32 11.33 3.48
N ASP A 104 4.58 12.37 3.76
CA ASP A 104 5.02 13.53 4.57
C ASP A 104 6.35 14.17 4.08
N GLY A 105 6.61 14.12 2.76
CA GLY A 105 7.84 14.64 2.14
C GLY A 105 9.04 13.67 2.23
N GLU A 106 8.85 12.47 2.75
CA GLU A 106 9.88 11.43 2.80
C GLU A 106 9.48 10.23 1.92
N ARG A 107 10.48 9.55 1.38
CA ARG A 107 10.27 8.34 0.58
C ARG A 107 10.17 7.11 1.49
N ALA A 108 8.99 6.49 1.55
CA ALA A 108 8.75 5.25 2.26
C ALA A 108 8.71 4.05 1.30
N PRO A 109 9.21 2.86 1.71
CA PRO A 109 9.13 1.64 0.90
C PRO A 109 7.73 1.01 1.03
N PRO A 110 6.90 0.95 -0.03
CA PRO A 110 5.57 0.35 0.04
C PRO A 110 5.60 -1.19 -0.04
N LEU A 111 6.70 -1.79 -0.52
CA LEU A 111 6.77 -3.24 -0.76
C LEU A 111 6.45 -4.09 0.49
N PRO A 112 6.95 -3.80 1.70
CA PRO A 112 6.58 -4.55 2.91
C PRO A 112 5.07 -4.51 3.19
N VAL A 113 4.43 -3.36 2.92
CA VAL A 113 2.98 -3.18 3.07
C VAL A 113 2.23 -4.02 2.04
N LEU A 114 2.62 -3.93 0.77
CA LEU A 114 2.00 -4.68 -0.34
C LEU A 114 2.12 -6.20 -0.14
N THR A 115 3.28 -6.67 0.31
CA THR A 115 3.50 -8.10 0.58
C THR A 115 2.70 -8.59 1.78
N SER A 116 2.54 -7.75 2.82
CA SER A 116 1.66 -8.06 3.95
C SER A 116 0.20 -8.16 3.52
N LEU A 117 -0.27 -7.27 2.65
CA LEU A 117 -1.62 -7.32 2.07
C LEU A 117 -1.83 -8.60 1.25
N LEU A 118 -0.86 -8.99 0.42
CA LEU A 118 -0.90 -10.26 -0.33
C LEU A 118 -0.98 -11.47 0.60
N GLY A 119 -0.21 -11.49 1.69
CA GLY A 119 -0.27 -12.52 2.71
C GLY A 119 -1.67 -12.65 3.31
N ARG A 120 -2.24 -11.54 3.76
CA ARG A 120 -3.60 -11.49 4.33
C ARG A 120 -4.67 -11.99 3.35
N LEU A 121 -4.61 -11.59 2.07
CA LEU A 121 -5.54 -12.04 1.05
C LEU A 121 -5.42 -13.55 0.80
N ARG A 122 -4.20 -14.08 0.81
CA ARG A 122 -3.95 -15.51 0.66
C ARG A 122 -4.52 -16.31 1.83
N ASP A 123 -4.29 -15.86 3.07
CA ASP A 123 -4.79 -16.49 4.29
C ASP A 123 -6.32 -16.50 4.35
N MET A 124 -6.96 -15.46 3.82
CA MET A 124 -8.42 -15.38 3.71
C MET A 124 -8.99 -16.22 2.55
N GLY A 125 -8.15 -16.90 1.77
CA GLY A 125 -8.57 -17.65 0.58
C GLY A 125 -9.08 -16.76 -0.57
N ARG A 126 -8.85 -15.45 -0.48
CA ARG A 126 -9.37 -14.45 -1.41
C ARG A 126 -8.24 -13.90 -2.29
N ARG A 127 -7.80 -14.69 -3.24
CA ARG A 127 -6.80 -14.21 -4.21
C ARG A 127 -7.38 -13.05 -5.02
N GLY A 128 -6.77 -11.86 -4.87
CA GLY A 128 -7.10 -10.68 -5.66
C GLY A 128 -8.34 -9.87 -5.23
N GLU A 129 -9.07 -10.31 -4.19
CA GLU A 129 -10.26 -9.59 -3.70
C GLU A 129 -9.90 -8.56 -2.61
N LEU A 130 -9.27 -7.45 -3.01
CA LEU A 130 -9.00 -6.34 -2.09
C LEU A 130 -10.27 -5.61 -1.62
N ASP A 131 -11.35 -5.69 -2.40
CA ASP A 131 -12.62 -5.04 -2.05
C ASP A 131 -13.15 -5.49 -0.68
N GLY A 132 -12.89 -6.73 -0.30
CA GLY A 132 -13.32 -7.28 0.99
C GLY A 132 -12.53 -6.77 2.21
N VAL A 133 -11.40 -6.08 1.99
CA VAL A 133 -10.56 -5.48 3.04
C VAL A 133 -10.41 -3.96 2.88
N ALA A 134 -11.08 -3.39 1.87
CA ALA A 134 -11.07 -1.96 1.60
C ALA A 134 -12.22 -1.26 2.33
N HIS A 135 -11.94 -0.06 2.83
CA HIS A 135 -12.93 0.86 3.36
C HIS A 135 -12.97 2.11 2.48
N ASN A 136 -14.15 2.43 1.93
CA ASN A 136 -14.37 3.63 1.10
C ASN A 136 -13.31 3.86 0.02
N GLY A 137 -12.87 2.79 -0.67
CA GLY A 137 -11.87 2.87 -1.73
C GLY A 137 -10.43 3.01 -1.25
N VAL A 138 -10.16 2.72 0.03
CA VAL A 138 -8.82 2.76 0.64
C VAL A 138 -8.50 1.43 1.31
N VAL A 139 -7.26 0.99 1.20
CA VAL A 139 -6.72 -0.19 1.89
C VAL A 139 -5.62 0.26 2.84
N PHE A 140 -5.67 -0.23 4.08
CA PHE A 140 -4.67 0.10 5.07
C PHE A 140 -3.62 -1.00 5.21
N GLY A 141 -2.35 -0.61 5.19
CA GLY A 141 -1.24 -1.50 5.46
C GLY A 141 -0.28 -0.92 6.48
N LYS A 142 0.31 -1.78 7.31
CA LYS A 142 1.20 -1.34 8.39
C LYS A 142 2.62 -1.13 7.88
N LEU A 143 3.17 0.04 8.13
CA LEU A 143 4.57 0.36 7.88
C LEU A 143 5.49 -0.27 8.95
N PRO A 144 6.80 -0.44 8.66
CA PRO A 144 7.77 -0.95 9.63
C PRO A 144 7.90 -0.11 10.91
N ASP A 145 7.65 1.18 10.83
CA ASP A 145 7.65 2.12 11.96
C ASP A 145 6.37 2.05 12.82
N GLY A 146 5.39 1.25 12.40
CA GLY A 146 4.13 1.04 13.10
C GLY A 146 2.98 1.91 12.63
N ARG A 147 3.23 2.96 11.83
CA ARG A 147 2.19 3.76 11.19
C ARG A 147 1.40 2.93 10.18
N HIS A 148 0.21 3.39 9.82
CA HIS A 148 -0.61 2.77 8.79
C HIS A 148 -0.59 3.64 7.53
N LEU A 149 -0.29 3.01 6.40
CA LEU A 149 -0.32 3.65 5.09
C LEU A 149 -1.70 3.44 4.47
N ALA A 150 -2.39 4.54 4.17
CA ALA A 150 -3.67 4.53 3.47
C ALA A 150 -3.43 4.51 1.97
N LEU A 151 -3.73 3.41 1.29
CA LEU A 151 -3.46 3.20 -0.12
C LEU A 151 -4.75 3.25 -0.94
N PRO A 152 -4.83 4.05 -2.03
CA PRO A 152 -5.96 4.02 -2.94
C PRO A 152 -6.16 2.62 -3.53
N LEU A 153 -7.37 2.06 -3.37
CA LEU A 153 -7.71 0.68 -3.71
C LEU A 153 -7.35 0.33 -5.16
N GLU A 154 -7.77 1.15 -6.12
CA GLU A 154 -7.59 0.84 -7.54
C GLU A 154 -6.11 0.82 -7.93
N ARG A 155 -5.33 1.76 -7.42
CA ARG A 155 -3.88 1.78 -7.63
C ARG A 155 -3.22 0.56 -6.98
N THR A 156 -3.63 0.21 -5.78
CA THR A 156 -3.13 -0.95 -5.06
C THR A 156 -3.45 -2.25 -5.79
N LYS A 157 -4.66 -2.40 -6.32
CA LYS A 157 -5.04 -3.55 -7.16
C LYS A 157 -4.13 -3.69 -8.37
N ALA A 158 -3.92 -2.61 -9.11
CA ALA A 158 -3.08 -2.62 -10.32
C ALA A 158 -1.65 -3.06 -10.00
N ILE A 159 -1.06 -2.52 -8.91
CA ILE A 159 0.29 -2.89 -8.48
C ILE A 159 0.34 -4.35 -8.02
N LEU A 160 -0.60 -4.79 -7.18
CA LEU A 160 -0.62 -6.15 -6.66
C LEU A 160 -0.84 -7.19 -7.74
N THR A 161 -1.67 -6.92 -8.75
CA THR A 161 -1.87 -7.83 -9.89
C THR A 161 -0.54 -8.10 -10.60
N THR A 162 0.25 -7.07 -10.84
CA THR A 162 1.57 -7.25 -11.48
C THR A 162 2.60 -7.84 -10.51
N LEU A 163 2.59 -7.42 -9.25
CA LEU A 163 3.51 -7.98 -8.25
C LEU A 163 3.25 -9.46 -7.96
N VAL A 164 2.01 -9.94 -8.05
CA VAL A 164 1.70 -11.37 -7.89
C VAL A 164 2.45 -12.22 -8.91
N GLU A 165 2.61 -11.73 -10.14
CA GLU A 165 3.34 -12.42 -11.20
C GLU A 165 4.86 -12.35 -10.99
N LEU A 166 5.35 -11.26 -10.41
CA LEU A 166 6.78 -10.97 -10.21
C LEU A 166 7.29 -11.38 -8.82
N TYR A 167 6.38 -11.60 -7.86
CA TYR A 167 6.75 -11.76 -6.47
C TYR A 167 7.18 -13.19 -6.13
N ASP A 168 8.48 -13.36 -5.94
CA ASP A 168 9.06 -14.49 -5.24
C ASP A 168 9.62 -13.99 -3.88
N PRO A 169 9.12 -14.52 -2.74
CA PRO A 169 9.63 -14.16 -1.43
C PRO A 169 11.15 -14.33 -1.27
N ALA A 170 11.74 -15.27 -2.02
CA ALA A 170 13.18 -15.53 -2.01
C ALA A 170 14.00 -14.40 -2.68
N THR A 171 13.37 -13.57 -3.51
CA THR A 171 14.03 -12.48 -4.24
C THR A 171 13.90 -11.12 -3.54
N VAL A 172 13.13 -11.03 -2.45
CA VAL A 172 13.00 -9.78 -1.67
C VAL A 172 14.22 -9.59 -0.78
N THR A 173 14.90 -8.47 -0.98
CA THR A 173 16.06 -8.11 -0.14
C THR A 173 15.62 -7.55 1.22
N ALA A 174 16.53 -7.58 2.20
CA ALA A 174 16.32 -6.98 3.53
C ALA A 174 16.01 -5.46 3.48
N GLY A 175 16.38 -4.78 2.38
CA GLY A 175 16.07 -3.38 2.13
C GLY A 175 14.71 -3.13 1.46
N GLY A 176 13.86 -4.16 1.31
CA GLY A 176 12.54 -4.01 0.71
C GLY A 176 12.57 -3.79 -0.82
N LYS A 177 13.60 -4.28 -1.50
CA LYS A 177 13.72 -4.28 -2.96
C LYS A 177 13.36 -5.65 -3.50
N LEU A 178 12.76 -5.69 -4.70
CA LEU A 178 12.35 -6.92 -5.37
C LEU A 178 13.39 -7.29 -6.44
N GLY A 179 13.90 -8.51 -6.38
CA GLY A 179 14.72 -9.08 -7.46
C GLY A 179 13.84 -9.51 -8.63
N ILE A 180 14.23 -9.10 -9.84
CA ILE A 180 13.47 -9.37 -11.07
C ILE A 180 14.44 -9.95 -12.08
N SER A 181 14.04 -11.00 -12.80
CA SER A 181 14.78 -11.54 -13.90
C SER A 181 14.57 -10.74 -15.21
N ALA A 182 15.47 -10.89 -16.16
CA ALA A 182 15.33 -10.24 -17.46
C ALA A 182 14.02 -10.61 -18.19
N GLY A 183 13.53 -11.85 -18.00
CA GLY A 183 12.26 -12.30 -18.58
C GLY A 183 11.04 -11.58 -18.01
N GLU A 184 11.12 -11.15 -16.77
CA GLU A 184 10.05 -10.46 -16.04
C GLU A 184 10.04 -8.95 -16.28
N LEU A 185 11.09 -8.39 -16.86
CA LEU A 185 11.16 -6.95 -17.17
C LEU A 185 10.00 -6.49 -18.07
N ALA A 186 9.51 -7.36 -18.96
CA ALA A 186 8.38 -7.03 -19.83
C ALA A 186 7.09 -6.71 -19.03
N SER A 187 6.88 -7.38 -17.91
CA SER A 187 5.72 -7.15 -17.03
C SER A 187 5.78 -5.78 -16.31
N LEU A 188 6.97 -5.20 -16.14
CA LEU A 188 7.12 -3.85 -15.55
C LEU A 188 6.50 -2.75 -16.41
N ALA A 189 6.48 -2.90 -17.74
CA ALA A 189 5.84 -1.93 -18.62
C ALA A 189 4.32 -1.83 -18.37
N ALA A 190 3.70 -2.92 -17.96
CA ALA A 190 2.28 -2.94 -17.56
C ALA A 190 2.07 -2.19 -16.23
N VAL A 191 3.00 -2.31 -15.27
CA VAL A 191 2.95 -1.56 -14.00
C VAL A 191 2.99 -0.05 -14.25
N GLU A 192 3.91 0.39 -15.10
CA GLU A 192 4.06 1.81 -15.42
C GLU A 192 2.76 2.41 -15.95
N THR A 193 2.13 1.70 -16.90
CA THR A 193 0.89 2.16 -17.53
C THR A 193 -0.28 2.21 -16.53
N ALA A 194 -0.36 1.22 -15.64
CA ALA A 194 -1.47 1.09 -14.69
C ALA A 194 -1.37 2.02 -13.48
N THR A 195 -0.15 2.45 -13.09
CA THR A 195 0.09 3.08 -11.79
C THR A 195 0.61 4.50 -11.85
N GLN A 196 0.93 5.01 -13.06
CA GLN A 196 1.56 6.34 -13.23
C GLN A 196 2.82 6.50 -12.34
N LEU A 197 3.65 5.44 -12.29
CA LEU A 197 4.91 5.47 -11.55
C LEU A 197 5.88 6.48 -12.17
N ARG A 198 6.50 7.29 -11.32
CA ARG A 198 7.64 8.10 -11.72
C ARG A 198 8.92 7.29 -11.64
N TRP A 199 9.56 7.07 -12.77
CA TRP A 199 10.87 6.43 -12.80
C TRP A 199 11.97 7.42 -12.40
N LEU A 200 12.74 7.07 -11.39
CA LEU A 200 13.87 7.87 -10.91
C LEU A 200 15.16 7.51 -11.64
N SER A 201 15.27 6.25 -12.08
CA SER A 201 16.42 5.72 -12.84
C SER A 201 16.02 4.50 -13.64
N GLY A 202 16.93 4.03 -14.51
CA GLY A 202 16.75 2.79 -15.26
C GLY A 202 16.21 2.98 -16.67
N ASP A 203 16.38 4.14 -17.32
CA ASP A 203 15.89 4.42 -18.68
C ASP A 203 16.37 3.39 -19.71
N ARG A 204 17.62 2.95 -19.62
CA ARG A 204 18.17 1.90 -20.51
C ARG A 204 17.47 0.56 -20.31
N LEU A 205 17.16 0.23 -19.06
CA LEU A 205 16.49 -1.03 -18.70
C LEU A 205 15.00 -0.97 -19.09
N ARG A 206 14.36 0.18 -18.96
CA ARG A 206 12.99 0.41 -19.45
C ARG A 206 12.91 0.22 -20.96
N ALA A 207 13.82 0.84 -21.69
CA ALA A 207 13.90 0.65 -23.14
C ALA A 207 14.13 -0.82 -23.53
N LEU A 208 14.88 -1.58 -22.74
CA LEU A 208 15.05 -3.02 -22.90
C LEU A 208 13.73 -3.76 -22.60
N ALA A 209 13.05 -3.44 -21.50
CA ALA A 209 11.75 -4.03 -21.15
C ALA A 209 10.71 -3.80 -22.24
N GLU A 210 10.60 -2.60 -22.78
CA GLU A 210 9.71 -2.28 -23.90
C GLU A 210 10.04 -3.08 -25.16
N ARG A 211 11.33 -3.24 -25.46
CA ARG A 211 11.77 -4.06 -26.60
C ARG A 211 11.42 -5.53 -26.42
N LEU A 212 11.61 -6.05 -25.20
CA LEU A 212 11.24 -7.44 -24.87
C LEU A 212 9.72 -7.65 -24.93
N ALA A 213 8.93 -6.71 -24.42
CA ALA A 213 7.46 -6.77 -24.49
C ALA A 213 6.92 -6.78 -25.93
N ARG A 214 7.63 -6.12 -26.85
CA ARG A 214 7.29 -6.09 -28.30
C ARG A 214 7.91 -7.24 -29.08
N PHE A 215 8.69 -8.11 -28.43
CA PHE A 215 9.37 -9.19 -29.10
C PHE A 215 8.38 -10.30 -29.50
N SER A 216 8.06 -10.41 -30.76
CA SER A 216 7.11 -11.39 -31.32
C SER A 216 7.74 -12.71 -31.75
N GLY A 217 9.00 -12.93 -31.39
CA GLY A 217 9.77 -14.14 -31.78
C GLY A 217 10.96 -13.83 -32.68
N ILE A 218 11.76 -14.83 -32.94
CA ILE A 218 12.88 -14.76 -33.87
C ILE A 218 12.37 -15.20 -35.24
N ASP A 219 12.58 -14.38 -36.27
CA ASP A 219 12.29 -14.79 -37.66
C ASP A 219 13.05 -16.08 -37.98
N GLN A 220 12.31 -17.05 -38.50
CA GLN A 220 12.93 -18.30 -38.97
C GLN A 220 13.91 -17.96 -40.08
N VAL A 221 15.19 -18.08 -39.80
CA VAL A 221 16.23 -17.93 -40.80
C VAL A 221 16.32 -19.23 -41.60
N THR A 222 16.16 -19.14 -42.92
CA THR A 222 16.36 -20.28 -43.81
C THR A 222 17.81 -20.76 -43.68
N PRO A 223 18.03 -22.06 -43.38
CA PRO A 223 19.38 -22.57 -43.26
C PRO A 223 20.19 -22.35 -44.53
N PRO A 224 21.49 -22.05 -44.44
CA PRO A 224 22.35 -21.93 -45.62
C PRO A 224 22.29 -23.19 -46.47
N ALA A 225 22.24 -23.04 -47.79
CA ALA A 225 22.14 -24.13 -48.74
C ALA A 225 23.26 -25.20 -48.69
N GLY A 226 24.31 -24.94 -47.89
CA GLY A 226 25.44 -25.85 -47.67
C GLY A 226 25.37 -26.66 -46.37
N LEU A 227 24.32 -26.54 -45.58
CA LEU A 227 24.20 -27.27 -44.32
C LEU A 227 23.88 -28.75 -44.58
N LYS A 228 24.81 -29.64 -44.25
CA LYS A 228 24.70 -31.10 -44.46
C LYS A 228 24.11 -31.85 -43.27
N THR A 229 23.62 -31.14 -42.27
CA THR A 229 23.09 -31.71 -41.02
C THR A 229 21.63 -31.31 -40.84
N GLU A 230 20.75 -32.25 -40.48
CA GLU A 230 19.37 -31.94 -40.09
C GLU A 230 19.36 -31.09 -38.83
N LEU A 231 18.64 -29.98 -38.87
CA LEU A 231 18.40 -29.15 -37.70
C LEU A 231 17.44 -29.89 -36.76
N ARG A 232 17.82 -30.01 -35.50
CA ARG A 232 16.90 -30.54 -34.46
C ARG A 232 15.73 -29.59 -34.25
N PRO A 233 14.50 -30.10 -34.21
CA PRO A 233 13.36 -29.29 -33.77
C PRO A 233 13.52 -28.96 -32.28
N TYR A 234 13.57 -27.70 -31.98
CA TYR A 234 13.50 -27.19 -30.59
C TYR A 234 12.17 -26.48 -30.38
#